data_9547c083cede1fe48fedc0ff548d3e43
#
_entry.id   9547c083cede1fe48fedc0ff548d3e43
#
_cell.length_a   1.000
_cell.length_b   1.000
_cell.length_c   1.000
_cell.angle_alpha   90.00
_cell.angle_beta   90.00
_cell.angle_gamma   90.00
#
_symmetry.space_group_name_H-M   'P 1'
#
loop_
_entity.id
_entity.type
_entity.pdbx_description
1 polymer ?
#
loop_
_entity_poly.entity_id
_entity_poly.type
_entity_poly.pdbx_seq_one_letter_code
_entity_poly.pdbx_strand_id
1 'polypeptide(L)'
;MFLTQPFCQVLCSLIHVNTCDLESYQFDEQPVMEPLPDRSSPPEPRPDPTAVGAGYDFSDQDSSLAPYYLQTHHIIAVFLVGFGFTLGTMFYLWHTDIWGHMRYVQWMHENHRIPDGEPFSPWWDGRQPFTQFYTISQLGLYYVYVAGERLAGGDDVSRMAGGVEMLRVLHGIFTALRFTILIAAFLRFGRSWPVALLGLVAVLLLDLSNLAVLRPQIFGQVFCALLLLAISRDVVSRRALVGLPVMFAVWANTHGSYLIGFILLVLLLVGRIYELATLTGKPWRDYQVQRLALVVALSLTAAGTLNPYGPSYYQRTLALGNHPSLLTAVGEWKSLTFEWAPGWHWILLLSLIVIAATVTTSRRSVPPAHVLILILFGIGAGLQTRMVIWWAMLVPWVLIPHWVDLARRFEPYTLLPPGIPSLRKTMLAVVVALAAFMWSTPAGWVIDGKPSAFEDAVSPGTPWRLARQLKHPEEPDAAWLPELATILQKNYPDRRFSGSILATPMQGDYLMWALAPDIPVTYTHIHLFHPDFW
;
A
#
# COMPACT_ATOMS: atom_id res chain seq x y z
N MET A 1 8.24 -8.28 25.22
CA MET A 1 9.68 -8.01 25.07
C MET A 1 10.35 -8.85 23.96
N PHE A 2 9.59 -9.56 23.12
CA PHE A 2 10.13 -10.47 22.07
C PHE A 2 9.81 -10.06 20.61
N LEU A 3 9.24 -8.88 20.36
CA LEU A 3 8.84 -8.45 19.01
C LEU A 3 9.71 -7.32 18.41
N THR A 4 10.72 -6.82 19.12
CA THR A 4 11.55 -5.70 18.66
C THR A 4 12.76 -6.12 17.82
N GLN A 5 13.28 -7.33 17.99
CA GLN A 5 14.47 -7.78 17.27
C GLN A 5 14.26 -8.04 15.76
N PRO A 6 13.18 -8.73 15.30
CA PRO A 6 13.02 -8.98 13.87
C PRO A 6 12.68 -7.73 13.07
N PHE A 7 11.96 -6.77 13.65
CA PHE A 7 11.57 -5.56 12.95
C PHE A 7 12.76 -4.61 12.70
N CYS A 8 13.64 -4.47 13.69
CA CYS A 8 14.85 -3.66 13.54
C CYS A 8 15.85 -4.30 12.55
N GLN A 9 15.99 -5.64 12.55
CA GLN A 9 16.86 -6.35 11.61
C GLN A 9 16.33 -6.29 10.17
N VAL A 10 15.02 -6.38 9.95
CA VAL A 10 14.43 -6.21 8.62
C VAL A 10 14.58 -4.78 8.13
N LEU A 11 14.38 -3.78 8.99
CA LEU A 11 14.63 -2.38 8.62
C LEU A 11 16.12 -2.13 8.33
N CYS A 12 17.02 -2.63 9.16
CA CYS A 12 18.48 -2.51 8.95
C CYS A 12 18.96 -3.29 7.74
N SER A 13 18.45 -4.48 7.46
CA SER A 13 18.84 -5.25 6.26
C SER A 13 18.26 -4.68 4.95
N LEU A 14 17.10 -4.04 4.99
CA LEU A 14 16.53 -3.31 3.86
C LEU A 14 17.23 -1.97 3.61
N ILE A 15 17.79 -1.36 4.64
CA ILE A 15 18.46 -0.04 4.61
C ILE A 15 20.00 -0.19 4.53
N HIS A 16 20.55 -1.40 4.51
CA HIS A 16 22.00 -1.61 4.30
C HIS A 16 22.43 -1.07 2.91
N VAL A 17 22.42 0.23 2.80
CA VAL A 17 23.29 0.97 1.89
C VAL A 17 24.69 0.82 2.53
N ASN A 18 25.51 -0.03 1.94
CA ASN A 18 26.90 -0.17 2.34
C ASN A 18 27.52 1.23 2.40
N THR A 19 27.78 1.72 3.59
CA THR A 19 28.52 2.98 3.85
C THR A 19 29.98 2.88 3.38
N CYS A 20 30.44 1.68 3.00
CA CYS A 20 31.81 1.45 2.50
C CYS A 20 32.05 1.87 1.05
N ASP A 21 31.01 2.13 0.24
CA ASP A 21 31.21 2.51 -1.18
C ASP A 21 31.25 4.04 -1.42
N LEU A 22 31.30 4.85 -0.37
CA LEU A 22 31.31 6.32 -0.46
C LEU A 22 32.72 6.93 -0.60
N GLU A 23 33.78 6.14 -0.49
CA GLU A 23 35.16 6.69 -0.52
C GLU A 23 35.89 6.59 -1.88
N SER A 24 35.29 6.06 -2.95
CA SER A 24 36.02 5.79 -4.20
C SER A 24 35.65 6.64 -5.41
N TYR A 25 35.10 7.84 -5.25
CA TYR A 25 35.05 8.83 -6.33
C TYR A 25 35.67 10.14 -5.87
N GLN A 26 37.00 10.16 -5.80
CA GLN A 26 37.80 11.38 -5.81
C GLN A 26 37.83 11.90 -7.25
N PHE A 27 37.36 13.13 -7.45
CA PHE A 27 37.72 13.96 -8.60
C PHE A 27 39.17 14.31 -8.47
N ASP A 28 39.91 14.11 -9.56
CA ASP A 28 41.29 14.61 -9.77
C ASP A 28 41.29 16.15 -9.72
N GLU A 29 41.48 16.70 -8.52
CA GLU A 29 41.96 18.07 -8.36
C GLU A 29 43.45 18.02 -8.04
N GLN A 30 44.23 18.73 -8.85
CA GLN A 30 45.68 18.83 -8.67
C GLN A 30 46.02 19.32 -7.25
N PRO A 31 47.06 18.78 -6.62
CA PRO A 31 47.42 19.16 -5.27
C PRO A 31 48.04 20.57 -5.28
N VAL A 32 47.32 21.53 -4.72
CA VAL A 32 47.91 22.77 -4.23
C VAL A 32 48.75 22.38 -3.01
N MET A 33 50.08 22.56 -3.10
CA MET A 33 50.96 22.34 -1.96
C MET A 33 50.65 23.37 -0.88
N GLU A 34 50.03 22.90 0.22
CA GLU A 34 49.94 23.67 1.45
C GLU A 34 51.36 23.77 2.09
N PRO A 35 51.73 24.94 2.61
CA PRO A 35 52.99 25.10 3.34
C PRO A 35 52.93 24.27 4.64
N LEU A 36 54.03 23.54 4.90
CA LEU A 36 54.23 22.74 6.14
C LEU A 36 53.96 23.60 7.38
N PRO A 37 53.18 23.14 8.37
CA PRO A 37 52.95 23.87 9.60
C PRO A 37 54.24 24.06 10.37
N ASP A 38 54.45 25.28 10.81
CA ASP A 38 55.57 25.70 11.64
C ASP A 38 55.57 24.93 12.98
N ARG A 39 56.59 24.13 13.24
CA ARG A 39 56.76 23.30 14.46
C ARG A 39 57.15 24.10 15.70
N SER A 40 57.05 25.43 15.69
CA SER A 40 57.45 26.28 16.81
C SER A 40 56.32 26.68 17.77
N SER A 41 55.08 26.25 17.51
CA SER A 41 53.98 26.50 18.46
C SER A 41 54.06 25.52 19.64
N PRO A 42 53.97 26.01 20.90
CA PRO A 42 53.88 25.12 22.05
C PRO A 42 52.56 24.33 21.97
N PRO A 43 52.56 23.05 22.46
CA PRO A 43 51.38 22.23 22.44
C PRO A 43 50.24 22.90 23.23
N GLU A 44 49.06 22.98 22.62
CA GLU A 44 47.86 23.47 23.30
C GLU A 44 47.66 22.73 24.64
N PRO A 45 47.35 23.47 25.73
CA PRO A 45 47.09 22.85 27.02
C PRO A 45 45.92 21.86 26.88
N ARG A 46 46.14 20.61 27.29
CA ARG A 46 45.06 19.63 27.35
C ARG A 46 43.92 20.19 28.20
N PRO A 47 42.66 20.13 27.75
CA PRO A 47 41.53 20.59 28.55
C PRO A 47 41.53 19.87 29.91
N ASP A 48 41.37 20.64 30.96
CA ASP A 48 41.28 20.17 32.33
C ASP A 48 40.11 19.18 32.49
N PRO A 49 40.35 17.93 32.86
CA PRO A 49 39.28 16.95 33.02
C PRO A 49 38.34 17.25 34.18
N THR A 50 38.62 18.32 34.97
CA THR A 50 37.79 18.74 36.11
C THR A 50 36.88 19.93 35.81
N ALA A 51 36.73 20.37 34.54
CA ALA A 51 35.79 21.41 34.18
C ALA A 51 34.36 20.95 34.49
N VAL A 52 33.88 21.30 35.65
CA VAL A 52 32.50 21.12 36.11
C VAL A 52 31.59 21.92 35.20
N GLY A 53 30.95 21.27 34.25
CA GLY A 53 30.02 21.92 33.29
C GLY A 53 29.91 21.23 31.94
N ALA A 54 30.75 20.24 31.63
CA ALA A 54 30.53 19.37 30.48
C ALA A 54 29.24 18.56 30.72
N GLY A 55 28.13 18.99 30.15
CA GLY A 55 26.91 18.21 30.14
C GLY A 55 27.26 16.81 29.70
N TYR A 56 26.77 15.81 30.41
CA TYR A 56 26.96 14.40 30.03
C TYR A 56 26.67 14.23 28.56
N ASP A 57 27.70 14.08 27.76
CA ASP A 57 27.59 13.73 26.36
C ASP A 57 27.22 12.24 26.30
N PHE A 58 25.92 11.99 26.15
CA PHE A 58 25.39 10.64 25.96
C PHE A 58 25.60 10.13 24.52
N SER A 59 26.42 10.75 23.71
CA SER A 59 26.96 10.17 22.49
C SER A 59 28.01 9.12 22.84
N ASP A 60 27.55 8.02 23.45
CA ASP A 60 28.44 6.90 23.83
C ASP A 60 28.83 6.14 22.56
N GLN A 61 29.76 6.74 21.79
CA GLN A 61 30.30 6.15 20.56
C GLN A 61 31.08 4.87 20.83
N ASP A 62 31.49 4.64 22.06
CA ASP A 62 32.21 3.44 22.51
C ASP A 62 31.27 2.30 22.90
N SER A 63 29.95 2.55 22.91
CA SER A 63 28.96 1.52 23.20
C SER A 63 28.87 0.48 22.08
N SER A 64 28.79 -0.79 22.45
CA SER A 64 28.49 -1.89 21.51
C SER A 64 27.16 -1.70 20.76
N LEU A 65 26.27 -0.81 21.24
CA LEU A 65 25.00 -0.45 20.64
C LEU A 65 25.09 0.78 19.72
N ALA A 66 26.22 1.48 19.68
CA ALA A 66 26.40 2.67 18.84
C ALA A 66 26.00 2.48 17.35
N PRO A 67 26.27 1.31 16.71
CA PRO A 67 25.82 1.05 15.34
C PRO A 67 24.30 1.07 15.14
N TYR A 68 23.53 0.92 16.21
CA TYR A 68 22.06 0.90 16.18
C TYR A 68 21.43 2.23 16.60
N TYR A 69 22.25 3.25 16.88
CA TYR A 69 21.72 4.57 17.26
C TYR A 69 21.10 5.28 16.05
N LEU A 70 19.91 5.83 16.28
CA LEU A 70 19.15 6.52 15.25
C LEU A 70 19.48 8.01 15.19
N GLN A 71 19.26 8.59 14.02
CA GLN A 71 19.34 10.03 13.74
C GLN A 71 17.94 10.64 13.71
N THR A 72 17.83 11.97 13.69
CA THR A 72 16.56 12.69 13.72
C THR A 72 15.62 12.29 12.56
N HIS A 73 16.14 12.09 11.37
CA HIS A 73 15.32 11.69 10.22
C HIS A 73 14.69 10.29 10.37
N HIS A 74 15.35 9.37 11.11
CA HIS A 74 14.76 8.07 11.43
C HIS A 74 13.55 8.22 12.38
N ILE A 75 13.58 9.17 13.33
CA ILE A 75 12.45 9.45 14.22
C ILE A 75 11.25 9.93 13.38
N ILE A 76 11.49 10.85 12.43
CA ILE A 76 10.45 11.34 11.52
C ILE A 76 9.90 10.20 10.66
N ALA A 77 10.78 9.33 10.14
CA ALA A 77 10.36 8.15 9.38
C ALA A 77 9.48 7.22 10.22
N VAL A 78 9.90 6.91 11.46
CA VAL A 78 9.11 6.09 12.41
C VAL A 78 7.77 6.74 12.71
N PHE A 79 7.73 8.07 12.90
CA PHE A 79 6.48 8.80 13.10
C PHE A 79 5.54 8.67 11.89
N LEU A 80 6.02 8.92 10.67
CA LEU A 80 5.18 8.86 9.46
C LEU A 80 4.69 7.44 9.18
N VAL A 81 5.55 6.43 9.35
CA VAL A 81 5.18 5.02 9.19
C VAL A 81 4.19 4.58 10.27
N GLY A 82 4.46 4.95 11.53
CA GLY A 82 3.58 4.69 12.66
C GLY A 82 2.23 5.38 12.52
N PHE A 83 2.21 6.63 12.05
CA PHE A 83 0.99 7.36 11.74
C PHE A 83 0.17 6.67 10.65
N GLY A 84 0.83 6.18 9.57
CA GLY A 84 0.18 5.38 8.54
C GLY A 84 -0.41 4.07 9.08
N PHE A 85 0.32 3.39 9.99
CA PHE A 85 -0.19 2.20 10.68
C PHE A 85 -1.44 2.53 11.50
N THR A 86 -1.37 3.58 12.32
CA THR A 86 -2.49 4.02 13.15
C THR A 86 -3.73 4.36 12.30
N LEU A 87 -3.55 5.18 11.24
CA LEU A 87 -4.64 5.50 10.33
C LEU A 87 -5.25 4.24 9.68
N GLY A 88 -4.41 3.30 9.23
CA GLY A 88 -4.87 2.04 8.63
C GLY A 88 -5.70 1.18 9.59
N THR A 89 -5.48 1.30 10.91
CA THR A 89 -6.22 0.53 11.92
C THR A 89 -7.43 1.27 12.49
N MET A 90 -7.49 2.62 12.45
CA MET A 90 -8.52 3.41 13.12
C MET A 90 -9.88 3.36 12.43
N PHE A 91 -9.92 3.21 11.12
CA PHE A 91 -11.17 3.23 10.39
C PHE A 91 -11.91 1.90 10.54
N TYR A 92 -13.22 1.98 10.70
CA TYR A 92 -14.07 0.78 10.62
C TYR A 92 -14.00 0.18 9.21
N LEU A 93 -14.36 -1.09 9.08
CA LEU A 93 -14.40 -1.78 7.81
C LEU A 93 -15.52 -1.18 6.93
N TRP A 94 -15.10 -0.20 6.09
CA TRP A 94 -16.02 0.63 5.30
C TRP A 94 -16.64 -0.14 4.15
N HIS A 95 -15.82 -0.90 3.42
CA HIS A 95 -16.23 -1.55 2.18
C HIS A 95 -16.80 -2.94 2.44
N THR A 96 -17.92 -3.21 1.80
CA THR A 96 -18.64 -4.49 1.93
C THR A 96 -18.04 -5.59 1.06
N ASP A 97 -17.34 -5.27 -0.03
CA ASP A 97 -16.74 -6.24 -0.96
C ASP A 97 -15.77 -7.24 -0.32
N ILE A 98 -15.19 -6.89 0.82
CA ILE A 98 -14.30 -7.79 1.57
C ILE A 98 -15.03 -9.07 2.02
N TRP A 99 -16.30 -8.96 2.38
CA TRP A 99 -17.12 -10.08 2.78
C TRP A 99 -17.38 -11.03 1.62
N GLY A 100 -17.69 -10.48 0.45
CA GLY A 100 -17.81 -11.25 -0.79
C GLY A 100 -16.50 -11.97 -1.12
N HIS A 101 -15.36 -11.29 -1.02
CA HIS A 101 -14.06 -11.92 -1.23
C HIS A 101 -13.82 -13.11 -0.28
N MET A 102 -14.18 -13.01 1.00
CA MET A 102 -14.05 -14.10 1.95
C MET A 102 -15.06 -15.23 1.67
N ARG A 103 -16.27 -14.90 1.17
CA ARG A 103 -17.27 -15.92 0.80
C ARG A 103 -16.80 -16.79 -0.37
N TYR A 104 -16.08 -16.22 -1.35
CA TYR A 104 -15.45 -17.04 -2.39
C TYR A 104 -14.45 -18.06 -1.82
N VAL A 105 -13.72 -17.70 -0.76
CA VAL A 105 -12.80 -18.66 -0.10
C VAL A 105 -13.57 -19.77 0.61
N GLN A 106 -14.67 -19.47 1.30
CA GLN A 106 -15.53 -20.50 1.88
C GLN A 106 -16.02 -21.46 0.79
N TRP A 107 -16.51 -20.92 -0.33
CA TRP A 107 -16.96 -21.73 -1.45
C TRP A 107 -15.82 -22.62 -2.01
N MET A 108 -14.60 -22.06 -2.14
CA MET A 108 -13.44 -22.84 -2.57
C MET A 108 -13.12 -23.99 -1.60
N HIS A 109 -13.27 -23.78 -0.30
CA HIS A 109 -13.10 -24.84 0.70
C HIS A 109 -14.21 -25.89 0.62
N GLU A 110 -15.47 -25.48 0.47
CA GLU A 110 -16.62 -26.37 0.36
C GLU A 110 -16.53 -27.26 -0.90
N ASN A 111 -16.02 -26.71 -2.00
CA ASN A 111 -16.01 -27.36 -3.31
C ASN A 111 -14.63 -27.87 -3.75
N HIS A 112 -13.55 -27.62 -3.00
CA HIS A 112 -12.15 -28.03 -3.29
C HIS A 112 -11.64 -27.61 -4.67
N ARG A 113 -12.13 -26.49 -5.21
CA ARG A 113 -11.73 -25.92 -6.50
C ARG A 113 -11.89 -24.41 -6.53
N ILE A 114 -11.19 -23.76 -7.46
CA ILE A 114 -11.42 -22.36 -7.81
C ILE A 114 -12.70 -22.29 -8.64
N PRO A 115 -13.62 -21.35 -8.39
CA PRO A 115 -14.85 -21.21 -9.18
C PRO A 115 -14.52 -20.85 -10.65
N ASP A 116 -15.10 -21.57 -11.56
CA ASP A 116 -15.03 -21.39 -13.02
C ASP A 116 -16.20 -20.54 -13.55
N GLY A 117 -17.17 -20.25 -12.70
CA GLY A 117 -18.34 -19.42 -12.92
C GLY A 117 -18.76 -18.70 -11.67
N GLU A 118 -19.78 -17.82 -11.76
CA GLU A 118 -20.35 -17.10 -10.61
C GLU A 118 -21.23 -18.06 -9.78
N PRO A 119 -20.80 -18.44 -8.57
CA PRO A 119 -21.52 -19.47 -7.80
C PRO A 119 -22.73 -18.91 -7.01
N PHE A 120 -22.88 -17.58 -6.89
CA PHE A 120 -23.86 -16.96 -6.00
C PHE A 120 -24.97 -16.23 -6.73
N SER A 121 -24.83 -15.99 -8.05
CA SER A 121 -25.86 -15.34 -8.86
C SER A 121 -26.65 -16.36 -9.67
N PRO A 122 -27.94 -16.57 -9.38
CA PRO A 122 -28.78 -17.48 -10.13
C PRO A 122 -29.09 -16.98 -11.56
N TRP A 123 -28.81 -15.71 -11.87
CA TRP A 123 -29.05 -15.12 -13.18
C TRP A 123 -27.82 -15.11 -14.07
N TRP A 124 -26.67 -15.58 -13.57
CA TRP A 124 -25.49 -15.71 -14.41
C TRP A 124 -25.66 -16.87 -15.40
N ASP A 125 -25.71 -16.52 -16.69
CA ASP A 125 -25.98 -17.45 -17.78
C ASP A 125 -24.73 -17.96 -18.50
N GLY A 126 -23.56 -17.62 -17.98
CA GLY A 126 -22.26 -18.01 -18.57
C GLY A 126 -21.81 -17.18 -19.77
N ARG A 127 -22.61 -16.23 -20.27
CA ARG A 127 -22.24 -15.38 -21.40
C ARG A 127 -21.13 -14.40 -21.05
N GLN A 128 -21.14 -13.88 -19.82
CA GLN A 128 -20.08 -13.00 -19.34
C GLN A 128 -18.96 -13.86 -18.70
N PRO A 129 -17.70 -13.67 -19.11
CA PRO A 129 -16.60 -14.46 -18.58
C PRO A 129 -16.36 -14.12 -17.11
N PHE A 130 -16.58 -15.09 -16.23
CA PHE A 130 -16.18 -15.00 -14.84
C PHE A 130 -14.66 -15.19 -14.73
N THR A 131 -14.02 -14.37 -13.93
CA THR A 131 -12.57 -14.46 -13.68
C THR A 131 -12.23 -14.13 -12.24
N GLN A 132 -11.58 -15.07 -11.58
CA GLN A 132 -11.14 -14.89 -10.21
C GLN A 132 -9.79 -14.17 -10.20
N PHE A 133 -9.80 -12.85 -9.99
CA PHE A 133 -8.61 -12.00 -10.02
C PHE A 133 -7.84 -11.94 -8.68
N TYR A 134 -8.45 -12.43 -7.60
CA TYR A 134 -8.04 -12.07 -6.24
C TYR A 134 -7.69 -13.28 -5.37
N THR A 135 -7.46 -14.46 -5.94
CA THR A 135 -7.36 -15.73 -5.19
C THR A 135 -6.38 -15.65 -4.01
N ILE A 136 -5.16 -15.14 -4.22
CA ILE A 136 -4.15 -15.07 -3.14
C ILE A 136 -4.56 -14.05 -2.08
N SER A 137 -5.05 -12.86 -2.47
CA SER A 137 -5.47 -11.85 -1.50
C SER A 137 -6.72 -12.28 -0.74
N GLN A 138 -7.66 -12.95 -1.40
CA GLN A 138 -8.86 -13.49 -0.75
C GLN A 138 -8.50 -14.53 0.30
N LEU A 139 -7.63 -15.49 -0.03
CA LEU A 139 -7.10 -16.46 0.94
C LEU A 139 -6.41 -15.77 2.11
N GLY A 140 -5.56 -14.76 1.83
CA GLY A 140 -4.89 -13.99 2.87
C GLY A 140 -5.87 -13.29 3.81
N LEU A 141 -6.87 -12.59 3.28
CA LEU A 141 -7.90 -11.91 4.06
C LEU A 141 -8.71 -12.90 4.90
N TYR A 142 -9.15 -14.00 4.30
CA TYR A 142 -9.92 -15.02 4.99
C TYR A 142 -9.16 -15.65 6.17
N TYR A 143 -7.92 -16.09 5.95
CA TYR A 143 -7.17 -16.72 7.03
C TYR A 143 -6.77 -15.74 8.14
N VAL A 144 -6.54 -14.48 7.83
CA VAL A 144 -6.32 -13.43 8.84
C VAL A 144 -7.58 -13.20 9.65
N TYR A 145 -8.75 -13.14 9.01
CA TYR A 145 -10.04 -13.02 9.67
C TYR A 145 -10.28 -14.22 10.62
N VAL A 146 -10.14 -15.44 10.13
CA VAL A 146 -10.31 -16.68 10.94
C VAL A 146 -9.31 -16.74 12.10
N ALA A 147 -8.08 -16.26 11.90
CA ALA A 147 -7.11 -16.17 12.99
C ALA A 147 -7.60 -15.20 14.08
N GLY A 148 -8.17 -14.06 13.70
CA GLY A 148 -8.76 -13.10 14.64
C GLY A 148 -9.94 -13.67 15.41
N GLU A 149 -10.84 -14.40 14.73
CA GLU A 149 -11.96 -15.10 15.38
C GLU A 149 -11.48 -16.08 16.46
N ARG A 150 -10.44 -16.86 16.15
CA ARG A 150 -9.84 -17.83 17.09
C ARG A 150 -9.16 -17.16 18.29
N LEU A 151 -8.48 -16.04 18.05
CA LEU A 151 -7.79 -15.29 19.09
C LEU A 151 -8.77 -14.60 20.05
N ALA A 152 -9.88 -14.07 19.54
CA ALA A 152 -10.88 -13.41 20.36
C ALA A 152 -11.64 -14.41 21.24
N GLY A 153 -11.99 -15.59 20.70
CA GLY A 153 -12.81 -16.56 21.42
C GLY A 153 -14.19 -16.02 21.82
N GLY A 154 -14.82 -16.62 22.80
CA GLY A 154 -16.11 -16.15 23.32
C GLY A 154 -17.30 -16.50 22.43
N ASP A 155 -18.32 -15.64 22.44
CA ASP A 155 -19.53 -15.78 21.62
C ASP A 155 -19.29 -15.42 20.14
N ASP A 156 -20.27 -15.66 19.30
CA ASP A 156 -20.15 -15.43 17.86
C ASP A 156 -19.86 -13.96 17.52
N VAL A 157 -20.45 -13.02 18.26
CA VAL A 157 -20.23 -11.58 18.02
C VAL A 157 -18.80 -11.18 18.39
N SER A 158 -18.29 -11.69 19.52
CA SER A 158 -16.90 -11.45 19.95
C SER A 158 -15.89 -12.04 18.96
N ARG A 159 -16.16 -13.24 18.44
CA ARG A 159 -15.32 -13.87 17.40
C ARG A 159 -15.32 -13.05 16.12
N MET A 160 -16.49 -12.63 15.62
CA MET A 160 -16.60 -11.78 14.45
C MET A 160 -15.85 -10.45 14.64
N ALA A 161 -15.97 -9.84 15.83
CA ALA A 161 -15.24 -8.61 16.16
C ALA A 161 -13.72 -8.82 16.09
N GLY A 162 -13.21 -9.94 16.64
CA GLY A 162 -11.80 -10.30 16.55
C GLY A 162 -11.34 -10.51 15.11
N GLY A 163 -12.16 -11.13 14.27
CA GLY A 163 -11.89 -11.29 12.85
C GLY A 163 -11.71 -9.95 12.12
N VAL A 164 -12.64 -9.01 12.34
CA VAL A 164 -12.58 -7.66 11.77
C VAL A 164 -11.36 -6.89 12.30
N GLU A 165 -11.08 -6.98 13.58
CA GLU A 165 -9.92 -6.30 14.18
C GLU A 165 -8.61 -6.78 13.56
N MET A 166 -8.46 -8.09 13.32
CA MET A 166 -7.27 -8.62 12.63
C MET A 166 -7.16 -8.16 11.17
N LEU A 167 -8.27 -7.95 10.48
CA LEU A 167 -8.25 -7.32 9.15
C LEU A 167 -7.77 -5.86 9.21
N ARG A 168 -8.18 -5.11 10.23
CA ARG A 168 -7.69 -3.73 10.47
C ARG A 168 -6.20 -3.71 10.79
N VAL A 169 -5.72 -4.65 11.61
CA VAL A 169 -4.28 -4.85 11.87
C VAL A 169 -3.52 -5.12 10.57
N LEU A 170 -4.03 -6.03 9.74
CA LEU A 170 -3.45 -6.32 8.42
C LEU A 170 -3.35 -5.06 7.58
N HIS A 171 -4.41 -4.25 7.53
CA HIS A 171 -4.44 -2.98 6.81
C HIS A 171 -3.35 -2.01 7.30
N GLY A 172 -3.24 -1.84 8.62
CA GLY A 172 -2.19 -1.02 9.22
C GLY A 172 -0.78 -1.52 8.88
N ILE A 173 -0.54 -2.84 8.98
CA ILE A 173 0.74 -3.45 8.62
C ILE A 173 1.08 -3.20 7.15
N PHE A 174 0.15 -3.41 6.21
CA PHE A 174 0.41 -3.20 4.79
C PHE A 174 0.63 -1.73 4.46
N THR A 175 -0.07 -0.81 5.13
CA THR A 175 0.15 0.64 4.99
C THR A 175 1.55 1.02 5.49
N ALA A 176 1.95 0.56 6.67
CA ALA A 176 3.29 0.78 7.21
C ALA A 176 4.39 0.18 6.32
N LEU A 177 4.18 -1.04 5.82
CA LEU A 177 5.09 -1.72 4.89
C LEU A 177 5.23 -0.93 3.59
N ARG A 178 4.13 -0.49 2.97
CA ARG A 178 4.13 0.35 1.79
C ARG A 178 4.93 1.63 2.00
N PHE A 179 4.70 2.34 3.12
CA PHE A 179 5.41 3.58 3.44
C PHE A 179 6.91 3.34 3.65
N THR A 180 7.27 2.28 4.34
CA THR A 180 8.68 1.89 4.53
C THR A 180 9.38 1.61 3.20
N ILE A 181 8.72 0.88 2.31
CA ILE A 181 9.26 0.56 0.97
C ILE A 181 9.39 1.85 0.12
N LEU A 182 8.41 2.76 0.20
CA LEU A 182 8.46 4.03 -0.53
C LEU A 182 9.59 4.93 -0.01
N ILE A 183 9.81 5.03 1.31
CA ILE A 183 10.99 5.73 1.86
C ILE A 183 12.26 5.14 1.27
N ALA A 184 12.40 3.81 1.28
CA ALA A 184 13.57 3.14 0.72
C ALA A 184 13.73 3.41 -0.79
N ALA A 185 12.63 3.44 -1.57
CA ALA A 185 12.64 3.78 -2.99
C ALA A 185 13.10 5.23 -3.21
N PHE A 186 12.57 6.17 -2.44
CA PHE A 186 12.91 7.59 -2.54
C PHE A 186 14.35 7.87 -2.12
N LEU A 187 14.83 7.23 -1.03
CA LEU A 187 16.24 7.30 -0.62
C LEU A 187 17.17 6.72 -1.68
N ARG A 188 16.78 5.58 -2.25
CA ARG A 188 17.58 4.94 -3.29
C ARG A 188 17.69 5.81 -4.55
N PHE A 189 16.66 6.58 -4.87
CA PHE A 189 16.60 7.44 -6.04
C PHE A 189 17.21 8.81 -5.80
N GLY A 190 16.93 9.46 -4.64
CA GLY A 190 17.35 10.82 -4.33
C GLY A 190 18.56 10.94 -3.42
N ARG A 191 18.92 9.90 -2.67
CA ARG A 191 20.00 9.90 -1.66
C ARG A 191 19.90 11.04 -0.64
N SER A 192 18.68 11.49 -0.33
CA SER A 192 18.43 12.60 0.58
C SER A 192 17.26 12.24 1.51
N TRP A 193 17.51 12.18 2.81
CA TRP A 193 16.48 11.88 3.81
C TRP A 193 15.39 12.94 3.86
N PRO A 194 15.68 14.27 3.93
CA PRO A 194 14.63 15.27 3.95
C PRO A 194 13.71 15.18 2.72
N VAL A 195 14.28 14.96 1.54
CA VAL A 195 13.52 14.84 0.30
C VAL A 195 12.70 13.54 0.26
N ALA A 196 13.26 12.42 0.75
CA ALA A 196 12.51 11.17 0.83
C ALA A 196 11.32 11.26 1.78
N LEU A 197 11.49 11.91 2.93
CA LEU A 197 10.40 12.16 3.89
C LEU A 197 9.36 13.12 3.33
N LEU A 198 9.77 14.17 2.62
CA LEU A 198 8.86 15.06 1.88
C LEU A 198 8.06 14.28 0.84
N GLY A 199 8.72 13.37 0.11
CA GLY A 199 8.06 12.45 -0.82
C GLY A 199 6.99 11.60 -0.15
N LEU A 200 7.28 11.05 1.02
CA LEU A 200 6.28 10.27 1.76
C LEU A 200 5.12 11.12 2.27
N VAL A 201 5.39 12.35 2.74
CA VAL A 201 4.32 13.31 3.13
C VAL A 201 3.43 13.62 1.92
N ALA A 202 4.01 13.81 0.73
CA ALA A 202 3.24 14.02 -0.49
C ALA A 202 2.37 12.80 -0.83
N VAL A 203 2.90 11.57 -0.72
CA VAL A 203 2.08 10.34 -0.87
C VAL A 203 0.93 10.32 0.13
N LEU A 204 1.21 10.59 1.41
CA LEU A 204 0.20 10.60 2.46
C LEU A 204 -0.93 11.60 2.15
N LEU A 205 -0.59 12.81 1.75
CA LEU A 205 -1.58 13.86 1.43
C LEU A 205 -2.40 13.52 0.18
N LEU A 206 -1.75 12.96 -0.86
CA LEU A 206 -2.42 12.60 -2.11
C LEU A 206 -3.31 11.36 -1.97
N ASP A 207 -3.03 10.48 -1.02
CA ASP A 207 -3.70 9.18 -0.84
C ASP A 207 -4.55 9.10 0.44
N LEU A 208 -4.71 10.20 1.17
CA LEU A 208 -5.27 10.22 2.53
C LEU A 208 -6.64 9.52 2.63
N SER A 209 -7.54 9.76 1.69
CA SER A 209 -8.87 9.17 1.70
C SER A 209 -8.88 7.67 1.33
N ASN A 210 -7.88 7.19 0.58
CA ASN A 210 -7.76 5.76 0.29
C ASN A 210 -7.16 4.97 1.45
N LEU A 211 -6.45 5.63 2.37
CA LEU A 211 -5.92 4.99 3.57
C LEU A 211 -7.00 4.46 4.50
N ALA A 212 -8.23 4.97 4.39
CA ALA A 212 -9.37 4.51 5.18
C ALA A 212 -10.00 3.20 4.67
N VAL A 213 -9.61 2.72 3.48
CA VAL A 213 -10.34 1.66 2.78
C VAL A 213 -9.51 0.40 2.66
N LEU A 214 -9.85 -0.63 3.43
CA LEU A 214 -9.27 -1.96 3.28
C LEU A 214 -9.92 -2.68 2.09
N ARG A 215 -9.10 -3.02 1.10
CA ARG A 215 -9.46 -3.79 -0.10
C ARG A 215 -8.30 -4.65 -0.57
N PRO A 216 -8.53 -5.68 -1.39
CA PRO A 216 -7.44 -6.46 -2.02
C PRO A 216 -6.42 -5.59 -2.78
N GLN A 217 -6.81 -4.39 -3.19
CA GLN A 217 -5.94 -3.42 -3.87
C GLN A 217 -4.70 -3.01 -3.05
N ILE A 218 -4.75 -3.09 -1.70
CA ILE A 218 -3.60 -2.75 -0.85
C ILE A 218 -2.39 -3.65 -1.12
N PHE A 219 -2.61 -4.92 -1.46
CA PHE A 219 -1.54 -5.82 -1.89
C PHE A 219 -0.86 -5.29 -3.15
N GLY A 220 -1.66 -4.84 -4.13
CA GLY A 220 -1.14 -4.21 -5.36
C GLY A 220 -0.33 -2.94 -5.09
N GLN A 221 -0.72 -2.13 -4.11
CA GLN A 221 0.03 -0.93 -3.71
C GLN A 221 1.41 -1.29 -3.15
N VAL A 222 1.52 -2.36 -2.35
CA VAL A 222 2.81 -2.85 -1.86
C VAL A 222 3.68 -3.35 -3.01
N PHE A 223 3.12 -4.11 -3.97
CA PHE A 223 3.87 -4.54 -5.16
C PHE A 223 4.32 -3.35 -6.02
N CYS A 224 3.49 -2.32 -6.18
CA CYS A 224 3.87 -1.10 -6.87
C CYS A 224 5.04 -0.39 -6.15
N ALA A 225 4.99 -0.26 -4.83
CA ALA A 225 6.09 0.30 -4.05
C ALA A 225 7.39 -0.52 -4.20
N LEU A 226 7.31 -1.87 -4.20
CA LEU A 226 8.44 -2.76 -4.47
C LEU A 226 8.99 -2.58 -5.89
N LEU A 227 8.10 -2.41 -6.87
CA LEU A 227 8.51 -2.09 -8.24
C LEU A 227 9.27 -0.76 -8.30
N LEU A 228 8.72 0.30 -7.68
CA LEU A 228 9.39 1.60 -7.59
C LEU A 228 10.76 1.48 -6.93
N LEU A 229 10.88 0.72 -5.85
CA LEU A 229 12.16 0.44 -5.21
C LEU A 229 13.13 -0.28 -6.16
N ALA A 230 12.66 -1.25 -6.93
CA ALA A 230 13.50 -2.01 -7.86
C ALA A 230 14.03 -1.15 -9.01
N ILE A 231 13.19 -0.22 -9.54
CA ILE A 231 13.53 0.64 -10.68
C ILE A 231 14.16 1.99 -10.27
N SER A 232 14.27 2.30 -8.98
CA SER A 232 14.89 3.53 -8.45
C SER A 232 16.42 3.54 -8.58
N ARG A 233 16.98 2.77 -9.49
CA ARG A 233 18.40 2.80 -9.89
C ARG A 233 18.49 2.96 -11.38
N ASP A 234 19.55 3.62 -11.84
CA ASP A 234 19.84 3.78 -13.28
C ASP A 234 20.08 2.44 -13.97
N VAL A 235 20.37 1.39 -13.20
CA VAL A 235 20.76 0.07 -13.70
C VAL A 235 19.81 -1.00 -13.16
N VAL A 236 19.15 -1.71 -14.07
CA VAL A 236 18.39 -2.92 -13.73
C VAL A 236 19.36 -4.01 -13.25
N SER A 237 19.29 -4.36 -11.98
CA SER A 237 20.18 -5.33 -11.36
C SER A 237 19.94 -6.75 -11.89
N ARG A 238 20.97 -7.64 -11.79
CA ARG A 238 20.78 -9.06 -12.13
C ARG A 238 19.69 -9.73 -11.27
N ARG A 239 19.54 -9.30 -10.02
CA ARG A 239 18.48 -9.81 -9.12
C ARG A 239 17.08 -9.42 -9.61
N ALA A 240 16.94 -8.25 -10.25
CA ALA A 240 15.65 -7.81 -10.81
C ALA A 240 15.20 -8.68 -12.00
N LEU A 241 16.14 -9.32 -12.74
CA LEU A 241 15.80 -10.24 -13.84
C LEU A 241 15.00 -11.47 -13.37
N VAL A 242 15.17 -11.88 -12.13
CA VAL A 242 14.42 -13.00 -11.53
C VAL A 242 13.33 -12.48 -10.59
N GLY A 243 13.66 -11.50 -9.75
CA GLY A 243 12.75 -11.01 -8.73
C GLY A 243 11.50 -10.33 -9.28
N LEU A 244 11.62 -9.55 -10.36
CA LEU A 244 10.46 -8.89 -10.95
C LEU A 244 9.50 -9.87 -11.64
N PRO A 245 9.92 -10.83 -12.48
CA PRO A 245 9.03 -11.85 -13.02
C PRO A 245 8.29 -12.64 -11.93
N VAL A 246 8.97 -13.07 -10.87
CA VAL A 246 8.33 -13.74 -9.73
C VAL A 246 7.32 -12.83 -9.04
N MET A 247 7.70 -11.57 -8.78
CA MET A 247 6.79 -10.59 -8.19
C MET A 247 5.54 -10.38 -9.06
N PHE A 248 5.68 -10.26 -10.38
CA PHE A 248 4.55 -10.10 -11.28
C PHE A 248 3.65 -11.34 -11.36
N ALA A 249 4.21 -12.53 -11.30
CA ALA A 249 3.43 -13.77 -11.21
C ALA A 249 2.55 -13.79 -9.94
N VAL A 250 3.14 -13.44 -8.78
CA VAL A 250 2.39 -13.34 -7.52
C VAL A 250 1.36 -12.20 -7.59
N TRP A 251 1.75 -11.02 -8.08
CA TRP A 251 0.87 -9.86 -8.19
C TRP A 251 -0.34 -10.14 -9.07
N ALA A 252 -0.15 -10.79 -10.23
CA ALA A 252 -1.22 -11.16 -11.14
C ALA A 252 -2.26 -12.09 -10.49
N ASN A 253 -1.83 -12.99 -9.58
CA ASN A 253 -2.74 -13.86 -8.83
C ASN A 253 -3.31 -13.22 -7.54
N THR A 254 -2.88 -12.00 -7.24
CA THR A 254 -3.29 -11.27 -6.03
C THR A 254 -4.28 -10.15 -6.37
N HIS A 255 -4.04 -9.40 -7.46
CA HIS A 255 -4.89 -8.25 -7.83
C HIS A 255 -4.66 -7.82 -9.29
N GLY A 256 -5.73 -7.47 -10.00
CA GLY A 256 -5.71 -7.02 -11.39
C GLY A 256 -4.84 -5.78 -11.67
N SER A 257 -4.41 -5.04 -10.63
CA SER A 257 -3.52 -3.89 -10.76
C SER A 257 -2.09 -4.22 -11.22
N TYR A 258 -1.73 -5.50 -11.41
CA TYR A 258 -0.45 -5.86 -12.01
C TYR A 258 -0.24 -5.21 -13.39
N LEU A 259 -1.31 -4.89 -14.11
CA LEU A 259 -1.25 -4.14 -15.36
C LEU A 259 -0.66 -2.73 -15.18
N ILE A 260 -0.91 -2.07 -14.06
CA ILE A 260 -0.30 -0.77 -13.70
C ILE A 260 1.23 -0.90 -13.68
N GLY A 261 1.73 -1.96 -13.04
CA GLY A 261 3.16 -2.25 -13.01
C GLY A 261 3.74 -2.53 -14.40
N PHE A 262 3.02 -3.25 -15.26
CA PHE A 262 3.43 -3.47 -16.65
C PHE A 262 3.48 -2.19 -17.45
N ILE A 263 2.44 -1.37 -17.38
CA ILE A 263 2.40 -0.06 -18.04
C ILE A 263 3.62 0.75 -17.62
N LEU A 264 3.93 0.81 -16.32
CA LEU A 264 5.08 1.53 -15.80
C LEU A 264 6.41 1.01 -16.40
N LEU A 265 6.63 -0.31 -16.42
CA LEU A 265 7.82 -0.90 -17.02
C LEU A 265 7.95 -0.62 -18.52
N VAL A 266 6.83 -0.70 -19.25
CA VAL A 266 6.79 -0.39 -20.69
C VAL A 266 7.10 1.08 -20.95
N LEU A 267 6.54 2.01 -20.18
CA LEU A 267 6.83 3.44 -20.32
C LEU A 267 8.31 3.76 -20.02
N LEU A 268 8.91 3.10 -19.04
CA LEU A 268 10.36 3.22 -18.78
C LEU A 268 11.17 2.71 -19.96
N LEU A 269 10.82 1.57 -20.52
CA LEU A 269 11.50 0.99 -21.68
C LEU A 269 11.38 1.92 -22.90
N VAL A 270 10.16 2.35 -23.24
CA VAL A 270 9.90 3.23 -24.38
C VAL A 270 10.61 4.57 -24.23
N GLY A 271 10.54 5.18 -23.05
CA GLY A 271 11.22 6.44 -22.80
C GLY A 271 12.74 6.32 -22.89
N ARG A 272 13.33 5.21 -22.40
CA ARG A 272 14.77 4.96 -22.54
C ARG A 272 15.19 4.69 -23.99
N ILE A 273 14.39 3.94 -24.74
CA ILE A 273 14.62 3.72 -26.17
C ILE A 273 14.60 5.05 -26.92
N TYR A 274 13.59 5.89 -26.67
CA TYR A 274 13.46 7.20 -27.30
C TYR A 274 14.69 8.09 -27.00
N GLU A 275 15.06 8.20 -25.73
CA GLU A 275 16.24 8.97 -25.30
C GLU A 275 17.51 8.53 -26.04
N LEU A 276 17.80 7.24 -26.08
CA LEU A 276 18.99 6.71 -26.73
C LEU A 276 18.91 6.75 -28.25
N ALA A 277 17.73 6.63 -28.84
CA ALA A 277 17.55 6.79 -30.29
C ALA A 277 17.88 8.20 -30.72
N THR A 278 17.49 9.20 -29.93
CA THR A 278 17.81 10.62 -30.22
C THR A 278 19.28 10.97 -29.96
N LEU A 279 19.90 10.37 -28.94
CA LEU A 279 21.30 10.70 -28.57
C LEU A 279 22.33 9.89 -29.34
N THR A 280 22.09 8.60 -29.58
CA THR A 280 23.10 7.67 -30.11
C THR A 280 22.70 7.00 -31.43
N GLY A 281 21.43 7.02 -31.80
CA GLY A 281 20.87 6.31 -32.96
C GLY A 281 20.85 4.78 -32.82
N LYS A 282 21.32 4.21 -31.71
CA LYS A 282 21.50 2.75 -31.54
C LYS A 282 20.98 2.26 -30.17
N PRO A 283 19.70 2.45 -29.83
CA PRO A 283 19.17 2.14 -28.49
C PRO A 283 19.31 0.67 -28.09
N TRP A 284 19.21 -0.26 -29.05
CA TRP A 284 19.30 -1.70 -28.80
C TRP A 284 20.71 -2.20 -28.46
N ARG A 285 21.76 -1.37 -28.61
CA ARG A 285 23.12 -1.67 -28.14
C ARG A 285 23.32 -1.37 -26.67
N ASP A 286 22.41 -0.59 -26.08
CA ASP A 286 22.45 -0.28 -24.65
C ASP A 286 22.04 -1.50 -23.82
N TYR A 287 22.92 -1.89 -22.92
CA TYR A 287 22.73 -3.06 -22.07
C TYR A 287 21.52 -2.94 -21.12
N GLN A 288 21.20 -1.71 -20.70
CA GLN A 288 20.04 -1.47 -19.83
C GLN A 288 18.73 -1.60 -20.58
N VAL A 289 18.67 -1.16 -21.84
CA VAL A 289 17.51 -1.39 -22.72
C VAL A 289 17.26 -2.87 -22.89
N GLN A 290 18.32 -3.66 -23.17
CA GLN A 290 18.19 -5.11 -23.33
C GLN A 290 17.68 -5.78 -22.04
N ARG A 291 18.23 -5.40 -20.87
CA ARG A 291 17.79 -5.94 -19.58
C ARG A 291 16.36 -5.56 -19.26
N LEU A 292 15.99 -4.30 -19.46
CA LEU A 292 14.63 -3.84 -19.20
C LEU A 292 13.63 -4.53 -20.13
N ALA A 293 13.97 -4.67 -21.42
CA ALA A 293 13.14 -5.43 -22.37
C ALA A 293 12.99 -6.90 -21.93
N LEU A 294 14.09 -7.53 -21.48
CA LEU A 294 14.04 -8.90 -20.96
C LEU A 294 13.18 -9.01 -19.70
N VAL A 295 13.28 -8.07 -18.76
CA VAL A 295 12.42 -8.02 -17.56
C VAL A 295 10.96 -7.90 -17.96
N VAL A 296 10.63 -6.99 -18.88
CA VAL A 296 9.25 -6.83 -19.39
C VAL A 296 8.74 -8.16 -19.98
N ALA A 297 9.52 -8.77 -20.86
CA ALA A 297 9.13 -10.03 -21.50
C ALA A 297 8.95 -11.17 -20.51
N LEU A 298 9.92 -11.38 -19.61
CA LEU A 298 9.87 -12.43 -18.59
C LEU A 298 8.71 -12.21 -17.60
N SER A 299 8.48 -10.96 -17.18
CA SER A 299 7.38 -10.64 -16.26
C SER A 299 6.02 -10.85 -16.92
N LEU A 300 5.90 -10.45 -18.19
CA LEU A 300 4.69 -10.72 -18.99
C LEU A 300 4.45 -12.24 -19.11
N THR A 301 5.47 -12.99 -19.48
CA THR A 301 5.36 -14.46 -19.59
C THR A 301 4.98 -15.08 -18.24
N ALA A 302 5.66 -14.71 -17.14
CA ALA A 302 5.41 -15.28 -15.82
C ALA A 302 3.98 -14.99 -15.32
N ALA A 303 3.49 -13.76 -15.46
CA ALA A 303 2.14 -13.41 -15.06
C ALA A 303 1.06 -14.14 -15.89
N GLY A 304 1.30 -14.35 -17.19
CA GLY A 304 0.34 -15.04 -18.06
C GLY A 304 0.41 -16.56 -17.97
N THR A 305 1.57 -17.15 -17.63
CA THR A 305 1.70 -18.63 -17.58
C THR A 305 1.49 -19.21 -16.18
N LEU A 306 1.86 -18.45 -15.14
CA LEU A 306 1.70 -18.85 -13.73
C LEU A 306 0.37 -18.34 -13.13
N ASN A 307 -0.67 -18.32 -13.97
CA ASN A 307 -2.03 -17.95 -13.60
C ASN A 307 -2.99 -19.04 -14.13
N PRO A 308 -4.06 -19.40 -13.41
CA PRO A 308 -5.00 -20.45 -13.82
C PRO A 308 -5.63 -20.25 -15.21
N TYR A 309 -5.73 -19.00 -15.67
CA TYR A 309 -6.34 -18.65 -16.96
C TYR A 309 -5.33 -18.56 -18.12
N GLY A 310 -4.06 -18.76 -17.84
CA GLY A 310 -3.01 -18.65 -18.85
C GLY A 310 -2.99 -17.27 -19.55
N PRO A 311 -2.56 -17.19 -20.83
CA PRO A 311 -2.48 -15.93 -21.57
C PRO A 311 -3.82 -15.18 -21.73
N SER A 312 -4.97 -15.89 -21.64
CA SER A 312 -6.29 -15.26 -21.73
C SER A 312 -6.57 -14.29 -20.56
N TYR A 313 -5.79 -14.42 -19.47
CA TYR A 313 -5.91 -13.55 -18.30
C TYR A 313 -5.76 -12.05 -18.64
N TYR A 314 -4.90 -11.70 -19.58
CA TYR A 314 -4.73 -10.32 -20.03
C TYR A 314 -6.01 -9.76 -20.67
N GLN A 315 -6.59 -10.54 -21.57
CA GLN A 315 -7.86 -10.18 -22.21
C GLN A 315 -8.98 -9.99 -21.18
N ARG A 316 -9.07 -10.93 -20.23
CA ARG A 316 -10.07 -10.89 -19.14
C ARG A 316 -9.88 -9.65 -18.25
N THR A 317 -8.64 -9.30 -17.88
CA THR A 317 -8.35 -8.12 -17.07
C THR A 317 -8.70 -6.82 -17.81
N LEU A 318 -8.38 -6.74 -19.09
CA LEU A 318 -8.73 -5.58 -19.93
C LEU A 318 -10.24 -5.47 -20.16
N ALA A 319 -10.92 -6.60 -20.35
CA ALA A 319 -12.37 -6.63 -20.49
C ALA A 319 -13.07 -6.12 -19.24
N LEU A 320 -12.60 -6.52 -18.05
CA LEU A 320 -13.12 -6.00 -16.78
C LEU A 320 -12.92 -4.48 -16.69
N GLY A 321 -11.74 -3.98 -17.06
CA GLY A 321 -11.41 -2.55 -17.02
C GLY A 321 -12.27 -1.68 -17.92
N ASN A 322 -12.86 -2.26 -18.96
CA ASN A 322 -13.73 -1.58 -19.94
C ASN A 322 -15.20 -2.00 -19.80
N HIS A 323 -15.58 -2.68 -18.71
CA HIS A 323 -16.95 -3.17 -18.57
C HIS A 323 -17.94 -2.02 -18.40
N PRO A 324 -18.99 -1.91 -19.24
CA PRO A 324 -19.90 -0.75 -19.23
C PRO A 324 -20.57 -0.52 -17.88
N SER A 325 -20.99 -1.59 -17.20
CA SER A 325 -21.66 -1.48 -15.90
C SER A 325 -20.73 -0.94 -14.80
N LEU A 326 -19.43 -1.28 -14.83
CA LEU A 326 -18.47 -0.70 -13.90
C LEU A 326 -18.27 0.79 -14.14
N LEU A 327 -18.15 1.19 -15.40
CA LEU A 327 -17.93 2.59 -15.78
C LEU A 327 -19.15 3.48 -15.45
N THR A 328 -20.36 2.93 -15.46
CA THR A 328 -21.60 3.70 -15.22
C THR A 328 -22.08 3.64 -13.76
N ALA A 329 -22.01 2.47 -13.12
CA ALA A 329 -22.63 2.23 -11.82
C ALA A 329 -21.68 2.41 -10.63
N VAL A 330 -20.37 2.16 -10.82
CA VAL A 330 -19.41 2.21 -9.71
C VAL A 330 -18.69 3.55 -9.64
N GLY A 331 -18.89 4.30 -8.56
CA GLY A 331 -18.40 5.68 -8.41
C GLY A 331 -16.89 5.84 -8.62
N GLU A 332 -16.08 4.90 -8.16
CA GLU A 332 -14.62 4.95 -8.29
C GLU A 332 -14.09 4.73 -9.73
N TRP A 333 -14.94 4.20 -10.63
CA TRP A 333 -14.64 4.04 -12.05
C TRP A 333 -15.05 5.26 -12.89
N LYS A 334 -15.77 6.21 -12.27
CA LYS A 334 -16.17 7.45 -12.92
C LYS A 334 -15.01 8.43 -12.99
N SER A 335 -15.10 9.33 -13.97
CA SER A 335 -14.17 10.45 -14.09
C SER A 335 -14.29 11.41 -12.90
N LEU A 336 -13.22 12.12 -12.63
CA LEU A 336 -13.23 13.22 -11.67
C LEU A 336 -14.18 14.32 -12.17
N THR A 337 -15.09 14.73 -11.31
CA THR A 337 -15.99 15.86 -11.54
C THR A 337 -15.55 17.04 -10.68
N PHE A 338 -15.61 18.26 -11.24
CA PHE A 338 -15.32 19.50 -10.49
C PHE A 338 -16.54 19.93 -9.70
N GLU A 339 -16.93 19.12 -8.70
CA GLU A 339 -17.95 19.51 -7.75
C GLU A 339 -17.32 20.35 -6.64
N TRP A 340 -18.10 21.27 -6.06
CA TRP A 340 -17.61 22.17 -5.02
C TRP A 340 -17.25 21.48 -3.69
N ALA A 341 -17.67 20.24 -3.50
CA ALA A 341 -17.27 19.45 -2.35
C ALA A 341 -15.75 19.12 -2.41
N PRO A 342 -15.01 19.12 -1.30
CA PRO A 342 -13.62 18.73 -1.28
C PRO A 342 -13.49 17.29 -1.80
N GLY A 343 -12.77 17.11 -2.89
CA GLY A 343 -12.67 15.82 -3.57
C GLY A 343 -11.34 15.64 -4.31
N TRP A 344 -11.20 14.50 -4.95
CA TRP A 344 -10.00 14.05 -5.66
C TRP A 344 -9.54 14.99 -6.78
N HIS A 345 -10.45 15.71 -7.40
CA HIS A 345 -10.15 16.67 -8.46
C HIS A 345 -9.25 17.81 -7.96
N TRP A 346 -9.45 18.30 -6.74
CA TRP A 346 -8.57 19.32 -6.14
C TRP A 346 -7.18 18.77 -5.85
N ILE A 347 -7.09 17.52 -5.41
CA ILE A 347 -5.83 16.85 -5.16
C ILE A 347 -5.06 16.66 -6.47
N LEU A 348 -5.74 16.25 -7.55
CA LEU A 348 -5.14 16.13 -8.88
C LEU A 348 -4.65 17.50 -9.37
N LEU A 349 -5.49 18.54 -9.31
CA LEU A 349 -5.14 19.89 -9.73
C LEU A 349 -3.93 20.43 -8.96
N LEU A 350 -3.92 20.31 -7.63
CA LEU A 350 -2.80 20.71 -6.80
C LEU A 350 -1.51 19.96 -7.17
N SER A 351 -1.60 18.66 -7.42
CA SER A 351 -0.44 17.87 -7.85
C SER A 351 0.11 18.34 -9.21
N LEU A 352 -0.75 18.71 -10.16
CA LEU A 352 -0.34 19.28 -11.44
C LEU A 352 0.37 20.61 -11.28
N ILE A 353 -0.12 21.48 -10.38
CA ILE A 353 0.54 22.75 -10.04
C ILE A 353 1.92 22.49 -9.43
N VAL A 354 2.02 21.53 -8.49
CA VAL A 354 3.31 21.15 -7.87
C VAL A 354 4.27 20.60 -8.91
N ILE A 355 3.81 19.74 -9.84
CA ILE A 355 4.62 19.23 -10.94
C ILE A 355 5.13 20.40 -11.79
N ALA A 356 4.25 21.27 -12.26
CA ALA A 356 4.61 22.41 -13.11
C ALA A 356 5.62 23.33 -12.39
N ALA A 357 5.37 23.69 -11.14
CA ALA A 357 6.27 24.53 -10.35
C ALA A 357 7.64 23.85 -10.15
N THR A 358 7.65 22.55 -9.84
CA THR A 358 8.89 21.78 -9.63
C THR A 358 9.71 21.71 -10.91
N VAL A 359 9.08 21.32 -12.03
CA VAL A 359 9.78 21.11 -13.31
C VAL A 359 10.31 22.42 -13.88
N THR A 360 9.57 23.52 -13.76
CA THR A 360 10.00 24.84 -14.27
C THR A 360 11.10 25.47 -13.43
N THR A 361 11.17 25.15 -12.13
CA THR A 361 12.20 25.72 -11.23
C THR A 361 13.45 24.84 -11.12
N SER A 362 13.35 23.52 -11.37
CA SER A 362 14.47 22.60 -11.35
C SER A 362 15.36 22.80 -12.58
N ARG A 363 16.68 22.68 -12.42
CA ARG A 363 17.66 22.69 -13.53
C ARG A 363 17.79 21.33 -14.23
N ARG A 364 17.22 20.29 -13.66
CA ARG A 364 17.26 18.94 -14.26
C ARG A 364 16.25 18.84 -15.40
N SER A 365 16.68 18.24 -16.51
CA SER A 365 15.76 17.82 -17.56
C SER A 365 14.87 16.67 -17.06
N VAL A 366 13.62 16.66 -17.49
CA VAL A 366 12.70 15.54 -17.20
C VAL A 366 12.96 14.44 -18.23
N PRO A 367 13.34 13.22 -17.82
CA PRO A 367 13.53 12.11 -18.75
C PRO A 367 12.23 11.80 -19.53
N PRO A 368 12.30 11.41 -20.81
CA PRO A 368 11.12 11.08 -21.60
C PRO A 368 10.20 10.04 -20.95
N ALA A 369 10.79 9.06 -20.28
CA ALA A 369 10.03 8.07 -19.51
C ALA A 369 9.15 8.70 -18.42
N HIS A 370 9.69 9.67 -17.68
CA HIS A 370 8.94 10.37 -16.62
C HIS A 370 7.83 11.24 -17.20
N VAL A 371 8.06 11.88 -18.35
CA VAL A 371 7.01 12.63 -19.07
C VAL A 371 5.87 11.71 -19.46
N LEU A 372 6.18 10.55 -20.06
CA LEU A 372 5.17 9.56 -20.45
C LEU A 372 4.38 9.04 -19.25
N ILE A 373 5.05 8.77 -18.13
CA ILE A 373 4.41 8.35 -16.87
C ILE A 373 3.44 9.43 -16.37
N LEU A 374 3.88 10.68 -16.28
CA LEU A 374 3.05 11.77 -15.80
C LEU A 374 1.84 12.01 -16.70
N ILE A 375 2.01 11.95 -18.02
CA ILE A 375 0.90 12.13 -18.97
C ILE A 375 -0.10 10.98 -18.85
N LEU A 376 0.36 9.73 -18.96
CA LEU A 376 -0.56 8.60 -19.02
C LEU A 376 -1.29 8.38 -17.69
N PHE A 377 -0.57 8.43 -16.57
CA PHE A 377 -1.19 8.26 -15.26
C PHE A 377 -1.99 9.48 -14.80
N GLY A 378 -1.62 10.68 -15.23
CA GLY A 378 -2.40 11.90 -15.00
C GLY A 378 -3.74 11.87 -15.75
N ILE A 379 -3.73 11.47 -17.02
CA ILE A 379 -4.97 11.23 -17.79
C ILE A 379 -5.79 10.12 -17.12
N GLY A 380 -5.16 9.01 -16.75
CA GLY A 380 -5.81 7.92 -16.03
C GLY A 380 -6.48 8.37 -14.74
N ALA A 381 -5.80 9.18 -13.92
CA ALA A 381 -6.35 9.74 -12.68
C ALA A 381 -7.51 10.71 -12.93
N GLY A 382 -7.49 11.45 -14.04
CA GLY A 382 -8.61 12.29 -14.45
C GLY A 382 -9.83 11.51 -14.94
N LEU A 383 -9.60 10.39 -15.63
CA LEU A 383 -10.66 9.55 -16.20
C LEU A 383 -11.28 8.57 -15.19
N GLN A 384 -10.52 8.14 -14.19
CA GLN A 384 -10.98 7.17 -13.18
C GLN A 384 -10.40 7.51 -11.80
N THR A 385 -11.27 7.79 -10.83
CA THR A 385 -10.89 8.14 -9.45
C THR A 385 -9.98 7.09 -8.80
N ARG A 386 -10.19 5.81 -9.08
CA ARG A 386 -9.35 4.71 -8.57
C ARG A 386 -7.88 4.76 -9.04
N MET A 387 -7.58 5.51 -10.10
CA MET A 387 -6.20 5.70 -10.58
C MET A 387 -5.39 6.68 -9.73
N VAL A 388 -6.06 7.49 -8.90
CA VAL A 388 -5.41 8.48 -8.01
C VAL A 388 -4.44 7.82 -7.03
N ILE A 389 -4.71 6.59 -6.59
CA ILE A 389 -3.82 5.82 -5.70
C ILE A 389 -2.43 5.62 -6.34
N TRP A 390 -2.40 5.26 -7.62
CA TRP A 390 -1.15 5.05 -8.36
C TRP A 390 -0.46 6.38 -8.65
N TRP A 391 -1.24 7.39 -9.03
CA TRP A 391 -0.77 8.76 -9.20
C TRP A 391 -0.07 9.28 -7.93
N ALA A 392 -0.65 9.05 -6.76
CA ALA A 392 -0.12 9.48 -5.48
C ALA A 392 1.28 8.90 -5.18
N MET A 393 1.59 7.70 -5.64
CA MET A 393 2.91 7.09 -5.49
C MET A 393 3.89 7.54 -6.58
N LEU A 394 3.41 7.69 -7.82
CA LEU A 394 4.26 7.98 -8.98
C LEU A 394 4.71 9.43 -9.04
N VAL A 395 3.84 10.39 -8.69
CA VAL A 395 4.20 11.82 -8.73
C VAL A 395 5.40 12.14 -7.83
N PRO A 396 5.37 11.83 -6.51
CA PRO A 396 6.53 12.08 -5.68
C PRO A 396 7.77 11.33 -6.18
N TRP A 397 7.62 10.08 -6.62
CA TRP A 397 8.75 9.30 -7.13
C TRP A 397 9.42 9.98 -8.34
N VAL A 398 8.64 10.47 -9.31
CA VAL A 398 9.16 11.24 -10.46
C VAL A 398 9.82 12.54 -10.01
N LEU A 399 9.28 13.22 -9.00
CA LEU A 399 9.76 14.53 -8.56
C LEU A 399 10.98 14.46 -7.62
N ILE A 400 11.27 13.34 -6.98
CA ILE A 400 12.41 13.18 -6.05
C ILE A 400 13.73 13.77 -6.61
N PRO A 401 14.18 13.43 -7.84
CA PRO A 401 15.44 13.99 -8.36
C PRO A 401 15.41 15.51 -8.54
N HIS A 402 14.25 16.05 -8.86
CA HIS A 402 14.04 17.50 -9.02
C HIS A 402 14.03 18.21 -7.66
N TRP A 403 13.38 17.63 -6.65
CA TRP A 403 13.38 18.16 -5.30
C TRP A 403 14.76 18.11 -4.64
N VAL A 404 15.57 17.10 -4.96
CA VAL A 404 16.98 17.06 -4.55
C VAL A 404 17.78 18.22 -5.20
N ASP A 405 17.56 18.51 -6.51
CA ASP A 405 18.19 19.63 -7.18
C ASP A 405 17.79 20.98 -6.55
N LEU A 406 16.51 21.15 -6.24
CA LEU A 406 16.01 22.34 -5.55
C LEU A 406 16.57 22.46 -4.13
N ALA A 407 16.57 21.38 -3.36
CA ALA A 407 17.10 21.37 -2.00
C ALA A 407 18.57 21.82 -1.97
N ARG A 408 19.41 21.30 -2.88
CA ARG A 408 20.83 21.68 -2.97
C ARG A 408 21.07 23.16 -3.23
N ARG A 409 20.11 23.89 -3.84
CA ARG A 409 20.23 25.34 -4.05
C ARG A 409 20.03 26.14 -2.77
N PHE A 410 19.28 25.58 -1.81
CA PHE A 410 19.02 26.18 -0.52
C PHE A 410 19.97 25.66 0.57
N GLU A 411 20.90 24.76 0.21
CA GLU A 411 21.83 24.07 1.10
C GLU A 411 22.83 24.92 1.90
N PRO A 412 23.09 26.21 1.63
CA PRO A 412 23.85 26.99 2.62
C PRO A 412 23.15 27.02 4.01
N TYR A 413 21.86 26.67 4.05
CA TYR A 413 21.05 26.64 5.25
C TYR A 413 20.44 25.23 5.40
N THR A 414 21.28 24.25 5.77
CA THR A 414 20.84 22.88 6.04
C THR A 414 19.68 22.88 7.03
N LEU A 415 18.48 22.60 6.53
CA LEU A 415 17.26 22.54 7.36
C LEU A 415 17.37 21.52 8.50
N LEU A 416 18.22 20.52 8.34
CA LEU A 416 18.53 19.52 9.36
C LEU A 416 20.00 19.09 9.15
N PRO A 417 20.95 19.57 9.98
CA PRO A 417 22.30 19.02 9.97
C PRO A 417 22.23 17.51 10.22
N PRO A 418 23.09 16.71 9.60
CA PRO A 418 23.16 15.29 9.87
C PRO A 418 23.37 15.13 11.38
N GLY A 419 22.30 14.84 12.09
CA GLY A 419 22.34 14.74 13.54
C GLY A 419 23.18 13.55 13.94
N ILE A 420 24.09 13.73 14.90
CA ILE A 420 24.87 12.64 15.48
C ILE A 420 23.89 11.55 15.96
N PRO A 421 24.08 10.27 15.58
CA PRO A 421 23.30 9.17 16.12
C PRO A 421 23.44 9.15 17.66
N SER A 422 22.36 8.94 18.38
CA SER A 422 22.41 8.91 19.84
C SER A 422 21.37 7.98 20.45
N LEU A 423 21.68 7.44 21.64
CA LEU A 423 20.73 6.61 22.39
C LEU A 423 19.43 7.36 22.68
N ARG A 424 19.50 8.66 23.01
CA ARG A 424 18.30 9.50 23.25
C ARG A 424 17.36 9.52 22.05
N LYS A 425 17.89 9.66 20.83
CA LYS A 425 17.08 9.65 19.59
C LYS A 425 16.50 8.27 19.32
N THR A 426 17.25 7.21 19.62
CA THR A 426 16.74 5.84 19.51
C THR A 426 15.61 5.60 20.49
N MET A 427 15.76 6.02 21.76
CA MET A 427 14.69 5.93 22.74
C MET A 427 13.46 6.75 22.34
N LEU A 428 13.66 7.96 21.81
CA LEU A 428 12.55 8.77 21.31
C LEU A 428 11.83 8.09 20.14
N ALA A 429 12.55 7.46 19.21
CA ALA A 429 11.93 6.71 18.12
C ALA A 429 11.09 5.53 18.65
N VAL A 430 11.58 4.82 19.69
CA VAL A 430 10.82 3.75 20.36
C VAL A 430 9.56 4.33 21.02
N VAL A 431 9.66 5.46 21.72
CA VAL A 431 8.49 6.13 22.32
C VAL A 431 7.47 6.53 21.27
N VAL A 432 7.93 7.09 20.14
CA VAL A 432 7.05 7.46 19.01
C VAL A 432 6.37 6.22 18.43
N ALA A 433 7.10 5.13 18.24
CA ALA A 433 6.52 3.87 17.73
C ALA A 433 5.49 3.29 18.72
N LEU A 434 5.79 3.31 20.02
CA LEU A 434 4.86 2.89 21.06
C LEU A 434 3.63 3.79 21.12
N ALA A 435 3.79 5.11 21.02
CA ALA A 435 2.67 6.05 20.97
C ALA A 435 1.76 5.79 19.76
N ALA A 436 2.33 5.57 18.56
CA ALA A 436 1.58 5.21 17.38
C ALA A 436 0.82 3.89 17.57
N PHE A 437 1.46 2.87 18.18
CA PHE A 437 0.78 1.62 18.51
C PHE A 437 -0.34 1.84 19.54
N MET A 438 -0.08 2.59 20.61
CA MET A 438 -1.06 2.86 21.67
C MET A 438 -2.31 3.62 21.18
N TRP A 439 -2.18 4.39 20.11
CA TRP A 439 -3.30 5.07 19.46
C TRP A 439 -4.01 4.21 18.40
N SER A 440 -3.53 3.04 18.13
CA SER A 440 -4.13 2.11 17.18
C SER A 440 -5.22 1.24 17.87
N THR A 441 -6.19 0.77 17.12
CA THR A 441 -7.26 -0.09 17.65
C THR A 441 -6.74 -1.41 18.22
N PRO A 442 -5.73 -2.09 17.65
CA PRO A 442 -5.17 -3.29 18.26
C PRO A 442 -4.56 -3.07 19.66
N ALA A 443 -4.16 -1.85 20.00
CA ALA A 443 -3.70 -1.57 21.36
C ALA A 443 -4.85 -1.69 22.38
N GLY A 444 -6.04 -1.25 22.03
CA GLY A 444 -7.26 -1.45 22.85
C GLY A 444 -7.48 -2.95 23.12
N TRP A 445 -7.39 -3.78 22.10
CA TRP A 445 -7.52 -5.23 22.29
C TRP A 445 -6.45 -5.81 23.24
N VAL A 446 -5.19 -5.38 23.10
CA VAL A 446 -4.12 -5.84 23.99
C VAL A 446 -4.33 -5.39 25.44
N ILE A 447 -4.85 -4.17 25.65
CA ILE A 447 -5.06 -3.59 26.99
C ILE A 447 -6.30 -4.17 27.65
N ASP A 448 -7.41 -4.23 26.91
CA ASP A 448 -8.73 -4.61 27.44
C ASP A 448 -8.94 -6.14 27.42
N GLY A 449 -8.05 -6.90 26.78
CA GLY A 449 -8.13 -8.35 26.60
C GLY A 449 -9.29 -8.80 25.69
N LYS A 450 -9.96 -7.87 25.01
CA LYS A 450 -11.07 -8.13 24.10
C LYS A 450 -11.04 -7.17 22.91
N PRO A 451 -11.51 -7.60 21.72
CA PRO A 451 -11.62 -6.71 20.56
C PRO A 451 -12.65 -5.60 20.79
N SER A 452 -12.58 -4.55 19.96
CA SER A 452 -13.63 -3.52 19.89
C SER A 452 -15.00 -4.15 19.63
N ALA A 453 -16.10 -3.49 20.01
CA ALA A 453 -17.42 -3.99 19.68
C ALA A 453 -17.58 -4.13 18.15
N PHE A 454 -18.24 -5.20 17.71
CA PHE A 454 -18.37 -5.49 16.27
C PHE A 454 -19.03 -4.32 15.51
N GLU A 455 -20.04 -3.69 16.13
CA GLU A 455 -20.75 -2.55 15.57
C GLU A 455 -19.88 -1.31 15.36
N ASP A 456 -18.83 -1.13 16.18
CA ASP A 456 -17.86 -0.03 16.04
C ASP A 456 -16.75 -0.37 15.01
N ALA A 457 -16.57 -1.65 14.73
CA ALA A 457 -15.53 -2.14 13.83
C ALA A 457 -15.97 -2.23 12.37
N VAL A 458 -17.27 -2.24 12.10
CA VAL A 458 -17.85 -2.32 10.74
C VAL A 458 -18.64 -1.07 10.39
N SER A 459 -18.88 -0.86 9.08
CA SER A 459 -19.73 0.24 8.61
C SER A 459 -21.13 0.18 9.22
N PRO A 460 -21.72 1.31 9.60
CA PRO A 460 -23.12 1.37 10.08
C PRO A 460 -24.14 0.77 9.09
N GLY A 461 -23.79 0.73 7.79
CA GLY A 461 -24.62 0.10 6.76
C GLY A 461 -24.50 -1.42 6.66
N THR A 462 -23.59 -2.05 7.44
CA THR A 462 -23.41 -3.50 7.43
C THR A 462 -24.60 -4.18 8.11
N PRO A 463 -25.37 -5.05 7.43
CA PRO A 463 -26.63 -5.59 7.94
C PRO A 463 -26.43 -6.80 8.90
N TRP A 464 -25.51 -6.66 9.87
CA TRP A 464 -25.12 -7.76 10.74
C TRP A 464 -26.24 -8.19 11.71
N ARG A 465 -27.03 -7.23 12.20
CA ARG A 465 -28.18 -7.52 13.08
C ARG A 465 -29.26 -8.27 12.30
N LEU A 466 -29.50 -7.87 11.04
CA LEU A 466 -30.41 -8.59 10.15
C LEU A 466 -29.97 -10.04 9.94
N ALA A 467 -28.68 -10.24 9.63
CA ALA A 467 -28.14 -11.58 9.42
C ALA A 467 -28.26 -12.45 10.67
N ARG A 468 -27.94 -11.89 11.86
CA ARG A 468 -28.12 -12.59 13.14
C ARG A 468 -29.58 -12.97 13.39
N GLN A 469 -30.51 -12.04 13.17
CA GLN A 469 -31.94 -12.29 13.37
C GLN A 469 -32.47 -13.39 12.45
N LEU A 470 -32.01 -13.45 11.21
CA LEU A 470 -32.42 -14.49 10.26
C LEU A 470 -31.80 -15.86 10.61
N LYS A 471 -30.63 -15.88 11.18
CA LYS A 471 -29.91 -17.10 11.58
C LYS A 471 -30.42 -17.67 12.91
N HIS A 472 -30.81 -16.78 13.81
CA HIS A 472 -31.29 -17.06 15.16
C HIS A 472 -32.66 -16.41 15.42
N PRO A 473 -33.74 -16.84 14.71
CA PRO A 473 -35.06 -16.28 14.89
C PRO A 473 -35.67 -16.58 16.28
N GLU A 474 -35.08 -17.55 17.00
CA GLU A 474 -35.44 -17.88 18.40
C GLU A 474 -35.00 -16.81 19.41
N GLU A 475 -34.01 -15.98 19.06
CA GLU A 475 -33.51 -14.88 19.88
C GLU A 475 -33.85 -13.53 19.22
N PRO A 476 -35.15 -13.17 19.11
CA PRO A 476 -35.53 -11.98 18.38
C PRO A 476 -35.03 -10.72 19.09
N ASP A 477 -34.26 -9.93 18.38
CA ASP A 477 -33.92 -8.56 18.79
C ASP A 477 -35.15 -7.65 18.52
N ALA A 478 -36.19 -7.85 19.33
CA ALA A 478 -37.45 -7.13 19.21
C ALA A 478 -37.29 -5.61 19.43
N ALA A 479 -36.18 -5.19 20.05
CA ALA A 479 -35.88 -3.79 20.26
C ALA A 479 -35.38 -3.13 18.95
N TRP A 480 -34.74 -3.91 18.06
CA TRP A 480 -34.16 -3.37 16.83
C TRP A 480 -35.15 -3.42 15.65
N LEU A 481 -35.84 -4.55 15.45
CA LEU A 481 -36.78 -4.71 14.33
C LEU A 481 -37.99 -5.56 14.73
N PRO A 482 -38.92 -5.00 15.54
CA PRO A 482 -40.05 -5.75 16.11
C PRO A 482 -40.99 -6.32 15.02
N GLU A 483 -41.13 -5.63 13.89
CA GLU A 483 -41.94 -6.08 12.76
C GLU A 483 -41.37 -7.35 12.12
N LEU A 484 -40.03 -7.39 11.88
CA LEU A 484 -39.37 -8.57 11.34
C LEU A 484 -39.46 -9.75 12.31
N ALA A 485 -39.25 -9.53 13.60
CA ALA A 485 -39.38 -10.55 14.61
C ALA A 485 -40.81 -11.16 14.60
N THR A 486 -41.83 -10.31 14.50
CA THR A 486 -43.24 -10.74 14.39
C THR A 486 -43.49 -11.54 13.11
N ILE A 487 -42.97 -11.09 11.97
CA ILE A 487 -43.10 -11.79 10.68
C ILE A 487 -42.42 -13.15 10.72
N LEU A 488 -41.21 -13.23 11.26
CA LEU A 488 -40.45 -14.47 11.37
C LEU A 488 -41.16 -15.47 12.31
N GLN A 489 -41.63 -15.03 13.46
CA GLN A 489 -42.38 -15.89 14.40
C GLN A 489 -43.68 -16.42 13.81
N LYS A 490 -44.39 -15.56 13.05
CA LYS A 490 -45.67 -15.94 12.43
C LYS A 490 -45.50 -16.91 11.28
N ASN A 491 -44.49 -16.68 10.41
CA ASN A 491 -44.35 -17.41 9.15
C ASN A 491 -43.38 -18.59 9.26
N TYR A 492 -42.52 -18.60 10.29
CA TYR A 492 -41.49 -19.62 10.49
C TYR A 492 -41.51 -20.13 11.94
N PRO A 493 -42.61 -20.77 12.37
CA PRO A 493 -42.77 -21.23 13.76
C PRO A 493 -41.75 -22.30 14.16
N ASP A 494 -41.22 -23.04 13.18
CA ASP A 494 -40.20 -24.08 13.38
C ASP A 494 -38.78 -23.49 13.51
N ARG A 495 -38.66 -22.17 13.62
CA ARG A 495 -37.39 -21.44 13.84
C ARG A 495 -36.34 -21.62 12.75
N ARG A 496 -36.76 -21.96 11.53
CA ARG A 496 -35.89 -22.02 10.34
C ARG A 496 -36.46 -21.14 9.25
N PHE A 497 -35.69 -20.12 8.86
CA PHE A 497 -36.01 -19.35 7.67
C PHE A 497 -35.77 -20.24 6.44
N SER A 498 -36.81 -20.49 5.65
CA SER A 498 -36.71 -21.23 4.39
C SER A 498 -37.04 -20.26 3.24
N GLY A 499 -36.02 -19.91 2.49
CA GLY A 499 -36.18 -18.99 1.36
C GLY A 499 -34.85 -18.42 0.91
N SER A 500 -34.88 -17.54 -0.08
CA SER A 500 -33.70 -16.79 -0.53
C SER A 500 -33.89 -15.29 -0.28
N ILE A 501 -32.82 -14.59 -0.06
CA ILE A 501 -32.80 -13.14 0.17
C ILE A 501 -32.30 -12.46 -1.08
N LEU A 502 -33.08 -11.50 -1.61
CA LEU A 502 -32.61 -10.56 -2.61
C LEU A 502 -31.98 -9.36 -1.90
N ALA A 503 -30.67 -9.19 -2.05
CA ALA A 503 -29.93 -8.13 -1.38
C ALA A 503 -29.52 -7.01 -2.36
N THR A 504 -29.41 -5.79 -1.85
CA THR A 504 -28.81 -4.67 -2.57
C THR A 504 -27.29 -4.87 -2.74
N PRO A 505 -26.65 -4.26 -3.72
CA PRO A 505 -25.20 -4.32 -3.89
C PRO A 505 -24.40 -3.91 -2.64
N MET A 506 -24.94 -3.00 -1.82
CA MET A 506 -24.25 -2.52 -0.61
C MET A 506 -24.31 -3.51 0.56
N GLN A 507 -25.29 -4.40 0.58
CA GLN A 507 -25.55 -5.32 1.69
C GLN A 507 -25.30 -6.78 1.34
N GLY A 508 -25.33 -7.08 0.03
CA GLY A 508 -25.31 -8.45 -0.47
C GLY A 508 -24.06 -9.22 -0.12
N ASP A 509 -22.90 -8.60 -0.21
CA ASP A 509 -21.62 -9.24 0.12
C ASP A 509 -21.58 -9.73 1.58
N TYR A 510 -22.03 -8.88 2.51
CA TYR A 510 -22.08 -9.27 3.92
C TYR A 510 -23.12 -10.36 4.19
N LEU A 511 -24.33 -10.21 3.66
CA LEU A 511 -25.39 -11.21 3.86
C LEU A 511 -25.00 -12.56 3.26
N MET A 512 -24.40 -12.56 2.09
CA MET A 512 -23.88 -13.75 1.42
C MET A 512 -22.80 -14.46 2.25
N TRP A 513 -21.93 -13.68 2.91
CA TRP A 513 -20.94 -14.21 3.85
C TRP A 513 -21.59 -14.76 5.13
N ALA A 514 -22.44 -13.95 5.77
CA ALA A 514 -22.93 -14.23 7.11
C ALA A 514 -23.98 -15.34 7.14
N LEU A 515 -24.79 -15.50 6.08
CA LEU A 515 -25.91 -16.43 6.03
C LEU A 515 -25.59 -17.77 5.36
N ALA A 516 -24.41 -17.89 4.76
CA ALA A 516 -23.97 -19.13 4.14
C ALA A 516 -23.71 -20.22 5.19
N PRO A 517 -23.91 -21.52 4.82
CA PRO A 517 -24.59 -22.00 3.60
C PRO A 517 -26.11 -22.08 3.75
N ASP A 518 -26.66 -21.78 4.93
CA ASP A 518 -28.02 -22.13 5.36
C ASP A 518 -29.10 -21.34 4.61
N ILE A 519 -28.86 -20.05 4.36
CA ILE A 519 -29.81 -19.16 3.71
C ILE A 519 -29.20 -18.62 2.43
N PRO A 520 -29.72 -19.00 1.25
CA PRO A 520 -29.24 -18.48 -0.02
C PRO A 520 -29.47 -16.97 -0.13
N VAL A 521 -28.42 -16.24 -0.45
CA VAL A 521 -28.51 -14.81 -0.74
C VAL A 521 -28.30 -14.60 -2.24
N THR A 522 -29.28 -14.01 -2.87
CA THR A 522 -29.22 -13.64 -4.25
C THR A 522 -28.62 -12.25 -4.35
N TYR A 523 -27.44 -12.19 -4.90
CA TYR A 523 -26.72 -10.96 -5.15
C TYR A 523 -26.13 -10.98 -6.55
N THR A 524 -26.05 -9.83 -7.18
CA THR A 524 -25.49 -9.72 -8.52
C THR A 524 -24.28 -8.80 -8.49
N HIS A 525 -23.12 -9.34 -8.85
CA HIS A 525 -21.96 -8.51 -9.11
C HIS A 525 -22.21 -7.65 -10.36
N ILE A 526 -22.12 -6.34 -10.21
CA ILE A 526 -22.43 -5.36 -11.25
C ILE A 526 -21.66 -5.65 -12.56
N HIS A 527 -20.42 -6.13 -12.46
CA HIS A 527 -19.58 -6.41 -13.62
C HIS A 527 -19.95 -7.69 -14.41
N LEU A 528 -20.88 -8.50 -13.91
CA LEU A 528 -21.34 -9.71 -14.60
C LEU A 528 -22.52 -9.47 -15.51
N PHE A 529 -23.12 -8.29 -15.47
CA PHE A 529 -24.34 -7.98 -16.21
C PHE A 529 -24.19 -6.68 -17.00
N HIS A 530 -24.76 -6.67 -18.20
CA HIS A 530 -24.82 -5.46 -19.01
C HIS A 530 -25.65 -4.37 -18.30
N PRO A 531 -25.36 -3.06 -18.51
CA PRO A 531 -26.16 -1.96 -17.91
C PRO A 531 -27.66 -2.07 -18.12
N ASP A 532 -28.08 -2.58 -19.27
CA ASP A 532 -29.51 -2.76 -19.60
C ASP A 532 -30.22 -3.82 -18.72
N PHE A 533 -29.46 -4.58 -17.93
CA PHE A 533 -30.01 -5.53 -16.96
C PHE A 533 -30.54 -4.82 -15.70
N TRP A 534 -29.97 -3.69 -15.34
CA TRP A 534 -30.34 -2.89 -14.17
C TRP A 534 -31.37 -1.81 -14.52
#